data_84e7516f63250f5b1af148f9517ce22a
#
_entry.id   84e7516f63250f5b1af148f9517ce22a
#
_cell.length_a   1.000
_cell.length_b   1.000
_cell.length_c   1.000
_cell.angle_alpha   90.00
_cell.angle_beta   90.00
_cell.angle_gamma   90.00
#
_symmetry.space_group_name_H-M   'P 1'
#
loop_
_entity.id
_entity.type
_entity.pdbx_description
1 polymer ?
#
loop_
_entity_poly.entity_id
_entity_poly.type
_entity_poly.pdbx_seq_one_letter_code
_entity_poly.pdbx_strand_id
1 'polypeptide(L)'
;RFGLAAAPSASGYAQLAAARDMLRAGDYVSADARHALGLLDALLAAEDTAPTALLAPFPNPFNPDTWIPFRLQDDALVAVSIYDATGERVRRLGLGVLRAGVYATPGRAIAWDGRNDAGERVVSGWYAVELVAGAERRTARVLLAK
;
A
#
# COMPACT_ATOMS: atom_id res chain seq x y z
N ARG A 1 -28.11 1.32 1.19
CA ARG A 1 -27.04 1.41 0.50
C ARG A 1 -25.84 1.20 1.34
N PHE A 2 -24.90 0.63 0.89
CA PHE A 2 -24.03 0.39 1.69
C PHE A 2 -23.00 1.16 1.49
N GLY A 3 -22.66 1.50 2.15
CA GLY A 3 -21.76 2.12 2.28
C GLY A 3 -20.59 2.04 1.60
N LEU A 4 -20.60 2.25 0.81
CA LEU A 4 -19.70 2.29 0.15
C LEU A 4 -18.71 3.06 0.38
N ALA A 5 -18.82 3.52 1.21
CA ALA A 5 -18.12 4.47 1.52
C ALA A 5 -16.71 4.22 1.64
N ALA A 6 -16.24 3.42 2.28
CA ALA A 6 -14.86 3.32 2.53
C ALA A 6 -14.28 2.17 1.73
N ALA A 7 -13.21 2.40 1.03
CA ALA A 7 -12.40 1.34 0.49
C ALA A 7 -11.82 0.53 1.64
N PRO A 8 -11.59 -0.75 1.49
CA PRO A 8 -10.97 -1.52 2.55
C PRO A 8 -9.57 -0.97 2.87
N SER A 9 -9.22 -1.02 4.12
CA SER A 9 -7.88 -0.68 4.51
C SER A 9 -6.87 -1.63 3.86
N ALA A 10 -5.60 -1.32 3.94
CA ALA A 10 -4.58 -2.23 3.44
C ALA A 10 -4.71 -3.63 4.04
N SER A 11 -5.04 -3.70 5.32
CA SER A 11 -5.28 -4.97 6.00
C SER A 11 -6.55 -5.66 5.48
N GLY A 12 -7.59 -4.90 5.23
CA GLY A 12 -8.83 -5.44 4.70
C GLY A 12 -8.66 -6.03 3.31
N TYR A 13 -7.86 -5.37 2.46
CA TYR A 13 -7.58 -5.90 1.14
C TYR A 13 -6.85 -7.25 1.23
N ALA A 14 -5.84 -7.33 2.09
CA ALA A 14 -5.11 -8.58 2.28
C ALA A 14 -6.02 -9.72 2.75
N GLN A 15 -6.96 -9.41 3.65
CA GLN A 15 -7.93 -10.40 4.13
C GLN A 15 -8.87 -10.86 3.02
N LEU A 16 -9.34 -9.96 2.17
CA LEU A 16 -10.19 -10.30 1.05
C LEU A 16 -9.46 -11.17 0.03
N ALA A 17 -8.22 -10.85 -0.27
CA ALA A 17 -7.41 -11.63 -1.19
C ALA A 17 -7.15 -13.05 -0.65
N ALA A 18 -6.85 -13.16 0.65
CA ALA A 18 -6.64 -14.45 1.29
C ALA A 18 -7.92 -15.29 1.27
N ALA A 19 -9.07 -14.69 1.54
CA ALA A 19 -10.37 -15.38 1.50
C ALA A 19 -10.68 -15.89 0.09
N ARG A 20 -10.42 -15.08 -0.92
CA ARG A 20 -10.60 -15.49 -2.31
C ARG A 20 -9.72 -16.68 -2.67
N ASP A 21 -8.47 -16.64 -2.27
CA ASP A 21 -7.51 -17.71 -2.58
C ASP A 21 -7.89 -19.02 -1.86
N MET A 22 -8.40 -18.93 -0.63
CA MET A 22 -8.90 -20.08 0.08
C MET A 22 -10.10 -20.71 -0.63
N LEU A 23 -11.03 -19.91 -1.12
CA LEU A 23 -12.19 -20.40 -1.85
C LEU A 23 -11.77 -21.05 -3.17
N ARG A 24 -10.77 -20.53 -3.86
CA ARG A 24 -10.30 -21.13 -5.09
C ARG A 24 -9.54 -22.42 -4.86
N ALA A 25 -8.85 -22.53 -3.76
CA ALA A 25 -8.10 -23.75 -3.43
C ALA A 25 -9.02 -24.87 -2.95
N GLY A 26 -10.21 -24.56 -2.47
CA GLY A 26 -11.15 -25.54 -1.99
C GLY A 26 -11.96 -26.17 -3.11
N ASP A 27 -12.46 -27.37 -2.83
CA ASP A 27 -13.28 -28.07 -3.82
C ASP A 27 -14.75 -27.78 -3.54
N TYR A 28 -15.13 -26.54 -3.72
CA TYR A 28 -16.47 -26.12 -3.43
C TYR A 28 -17.37 -26.24 -4.66
N VAL A 29 -18.44 -26.96 -4.50
CA VAL A 29 -19.42 -27.12 -5.58
C VAL A 29 -20.71 -26.41 -5.31
N SER A 30 -20.90 -25.84 -4.15
CA SER A 30 -22.18 -25.16 -3.82
C SER A 30 -22.33 -23.87 -4.60
N ALA A 31 -23.58 -23.52 -4.89
CA ALA A 31 -23.89 -22.24 -5.53
C ALA A 31 -23.46 -21.05 -4.66
N ASP A 32 -23.57 -21.20 -3.34
CA ASP A 32 -23.22 -20.14 -2.41
C ASP A 32 -21.71 -19.86 -2.44
N ALA A 33 -20.88 -20.90 -2.52
CA ALA A 33 -19.43 -20.74 -2.60
C ALA A 33 -19.03 -20.05 -3.90
N ARG A 34 -19.67 -20.39 -5.02
CA ARG A 34 -19.39 -19.73 -6.29
C ARG A 34 -19.80 -18.27 -6.27
N HIS A 35 -20.95 -17.97 -5.65
CA HIS A 35 -21.42 -16.59 -5.53
C HIS A 35 -20.46 -15.77 -4.68
N ALA A 36 -20.01 -16.31 -3.56
CA ALA A 36 -19.05 -15.63 -2.69
C ALA A 36 -17.73 -15.37 -3.42
N LEU A 37 -17.24 -16.33 -4.19
CA LEU A 37 -16.02 -16.16 -4.96
C LEU A 37 -16.19 -15.07 -6.02
N GLY A 38 -17.32 -15.03 -6.71
CA GLY A 38 -17.62 -14.00 -7.70
C GLY A 38 -17.66 -12.60 -7.09
N LEU A 39 -18.23 -12.46 -5.89
CA LEU A 39 -18.26 -11.18 -5.19
C LEU A 39 -16.85 -10.74 -4.77
N LEU A 40 -16.04 -11.66 -4.27
CA LEU A 40 -14.67 -11.35 -3.88
C LEU A 40 -13.83 -10.95 -5.10
N ASP A 41 -13.98 -11.66 -6.22
CA ASP A 41 -13.28 -11.31 -7.45
C ASP A 41 -13.71 -9.92 -7.96
N ALA A 42 -14.98 -9.59 -7.88
CA ALA A 42 -15.49 -8.29 -8.30
C ALA A 42 -14.93 -7.14 -7.41
N LEU A 43 -14.88 -7.36 -6.10
CA LEU A 43 -14.34 -6.37 -5.18
C LEU A 43 -12.85 -6.15 -5.41
N LEU A 44 -12.09 -7.22 -5.61
CA LEU A 44 -10.66 -7.12 -5.85
C LEU A 44 -10.34 -6.50 -7.21
N ALA A 45 -11.15 -6.82 -8.23
CA ALA A 45 -11.00 -6.21 -9.54
C ALA A 45 -11.30 -4.70 -9.51
N ALA A 46 -12.28 -4.29 -8.71
CA ALA A 46 -12.59 -2.88 -8.55
C ALA A 46 -11.41 -2.11 -7.91
N GLU A 47 -10.72 -2.74 -6.95
CA GLU A 47 -9.52 -2.13 -6.37
C GLU A 47 -8.40 -2.06 -7.41
N ASP A 48 -8.24 -3.08 -8.24
CA ASP A 48 -7.18 -3.11 -9.25
C ASP A 48 -7.39 -2.06 -10.34
N THR A 49 -8.62 -1.61 -10.58
CA THR A 49 -8.90 -0.58 -11.57
C THR A 49 -8.93 0.82 -10.96
N ALA A 50 -8.77 0.94 -9.65
CA ALA A 50 -8.80 2.24 -8.99
C ALA A 50 -7.54 3.05 -9.32
N PRO A 51 -7.62 4.40 -9.23
CA PRO A 51 -6.47 5.24 -9.53
C PRO A 51 -5.26 4.94 -8.66
N THR A 52 -4.08 5.23 -9.20
CA THR A 52 -2.85 5.21 -8.42
C THR A 52 -3.01 6.06 -7.17
N ALA A 53 -2.65 5.52 -6.04
CA ALA A 53 -2.76 6.19 -4.76
C ALA A 53 -1.68 5.75 -3.79
N LEU A 54 -1.30 6.65 -2.91
CA LEU A 54 -0.47 6.34 -1.77
C LEU A 54 -1.41 6.19 -0.57
N LEU A 55 -1.42 5.02 0.01
CA LEU A 55 -2.34 4.71 1.10
C LEU A 55 -1.72 5.10 2.44
N ALA A 56 -2.51 5.05 3.51
CA ALA A 56 -2.03 5.48 4.81
C ALA A 56 -0.93 4.56 5.34
N PRO A 57 0.25 5.10 5.69
CA PRO A 57 1.30 4.29 6.30
C PRO A 57 0.83 3.65 7.62
N PHE A 58 1.34 2.48 7.91
CA PHE A 58 1.00 1.80 9.15
C PHE A 58 2.22 1.05 9.70
N PRO A 59 2.48 1.10 11.00
CA PRO A 59 1.82 1.97 11.97
C PRO A 59 2.16 3.43 11.75
N ASN A 60 1.31 4.31 12.23
CA ASN A 60 1.52 5.74 12.20
C ASN A 60 0.83 6.39 13.41
N PRO A 61 1.55 6.87 14.42
CA PRO A 61 3.03 7.01 14.48
C PRO A 61 3.77 5.67 14.48
N PHE A 62 5.02 5.70 14.08
CA PHE A 62 5.83 4.48 14.02
C PHE A 62 7.13 4.58 14.83
N ASN A 63 7.66 3.43 15.22
CA ASN A 63 8.95 3.32 15.90
C ASN A 63 9.37 1.84 15.92
N PRO A 64 10.44 1.45 15.25
CA PRO A 64 11.22 2.25 14.32
C PRO A 64 10.80 2.07 12.86
N ASP A 65 9.88 1.14 12.59
CA ASP A 65 9.56 0.76 11.22
C ASP A 65 8.12 1.10 10.87
N THR A 66 7.89 1.41 9.63
CA THR A 66 6.54 1.59 9.09
C THR A 66 6.44 0.95 7.71
N TRP A 67 5.21 0.61 7.33
CA TRP A 67 4.92 0.12 6.01
C TRP A 67 4.19 1.21 5.25
N ILE A 68 4.56 1.43 4.02
CA ILE A 68 3.96 2.45 3.17
C ILE A 68 3.24 1.72 2.03
N PRO A 69 1.92 1.53 2.17
CA PRO A 69 1.16 0.82 1.15
C PRO A 69 0.78 1.76 0.01
N PHE A 70 0.62 1.20 -1.16
CA PHE A 70 0.24 1.98 -2.34
C PHE A 70 -0.51 1.12 -3.35
N ARG A 71 -1.09 1.80 -4.33
CA ARG A 71 -1.85 1.15 -5.37
C ARG A 71 -1.46 1.76 -6.71
N LEU A 72 -1.29 0.93 -7.72
CA LEU A 72 -0.98 1.36 -9.08
C LEU A 72 -2.12 1.03 -10.02
N GLN A 73 -2.57 2.02 -10.77
CA GLN A 73 -3.59 1.82 -11.78
C GLN A 73 -3.00 1.10 -13.00
N ASP A 74 -1.77 1.44 -13.37
CA ASP A 74 -1.08 0.86 -14.50
C ASP A 74 0.32 0.42 -14.12
N ASP A 75 0.95 -0.40 -14.95
CA ASP A 75 2.35 -0.76 -14.76
C ASP A 75 3.17 0.51 -14.86
N ALA A 76 4.10 0.70 -13.97
CA ALA A 76 4.86 1.94 -13.89
C ALA A 76 6.23 1.74 -13.27
N LEU A 77 7.14 2.64 -13.59
CA LEU A 77 8.41 2.76 -12.90
C LEU A 77 8.14 3.52 -11.61
N VAL A 78 8.44 2.90 -10.48
CA VAL A 78 8.07 3.42 -9.16
C VAL A 78 9.29 3.79 -8.34
N ALA A 79 9.23 4.95 -7.74
CA ALA A 79 10.21 5.39 -6.76
C ALA A 79 9.52 6.11 -5.60
N VAL A 80 10.09 6.00 -4.42
CA VAL A 80 9.58 6.68 -3.24
C VAL A 80 10.67 7.53 -2.66
N SER A 81 10.36 8.77 -2.35
CA SER A 81 11.28 9.69 -1.67
C SER A 81 10.66 10.12 -0.35
N ILE A 82 11.48 10.25 0.66
CA ILE A 82 11.05 10.66 1.98
C ILE A 82 11.79 11.95 2.33
N TYR A 83 11.01 12.96 2.74
CA TYR A 83 11.51 14.28 3.06
C TYR A 83 11.23 14.62 4.51
N ASP A 84 12.12 15.36 5.13
CA ASP A 84 11.90 15.85 6.49
C ASP A 84 11.02 17.12 6.50
N ALA A 85 10.79 17.67 7.67
CA ALA A 85 9.94 18.84 7.82
C ALA A 85 10.50 20.11 7.16
N THR A 86 11.79 20.14 6.82
CA THR A 86 12.39 21.25 6.14
C THR A 86 12.34 21.09 4.62
N GLY A 87 11.85 19.94 4.13
CA GLY A 87 11.81 19.66 2.70
C GLY A 87 13.08 19.00 2.16
N GLU A 88 14.01 18.64 3.03
CA GLU A 88 15.22 17.94 2.59
C GLU A 88 14.93 16.46 2.44
N ARG A 89 15.38 15.88 1.32
CA ARG A 89 15.19 14.45 1.09
C ARG A 89 16.13 13.65 1.96
N VAL A 90 15.58 12.77 2.78
CA VAL A 90 16.36 11.93 3.69
C VAL A 90 16.55 10.52 3.14
N ARG A 91 15.63 10.04 2.32
CA ARG A 91 15.72 8.68 1.78
C ARG A 91 15.08 8.59 0.41
N ARG A 92 15.67 7.80 -0.47
CA ARG A 92 15.07 7.48 -1.75
C ARG A 92 15.13 5.97 -1.99
N LEU A 93 13.98 5.41 -2.36
CA LEU A 93 13.85 3.98 -2.63
C LEU A 93 13.38 3.80 -4.06
N GLY A 94 14.23 3.24 -4.90
CA GLY A 94 13.85 2.90 -6.27
C GLY A 94 13.32 1.48 -6.30
N LEU A 95 12.10 1.32 -6.77
CA LEU A 95 11.43 0.02 -6.78
C LEU A 95 11.43 -0.64 -8.16
N GLY A 96 11.86 0.09 -9.18
CA GLY A 96 11.85 -0.40 -10.54
C GLY A 96 10.45 -0.43 -11.14
N VAL A 97 10.27 -1.18 -12.19
CA VAL A 97 8.98 -1.30 -12.86
C VAL A 97 8.12 -2.31 -12.11
N LEU A 98 6.96 -1.87 -11.66
CA LEU A 98 5.99 -2.70 -10.95
C LEU A 98 4.70 -2.80 -11.76
N ARG A 99 4.01 -3.91 -11.62
CA ARG A 99 2.73 -4.13 -12.29
C ARG A 99 1.61 -3.40 -11.57
N ALA A 100 0.57 -3.06 -12.31
CA ALA A 100 -0.65 -2.53 -11.74
C ALA A 100 -1.17 -3.46 -10.64
N GLY A 101 -1.73 -2.91 -9.60
CA GLY A 101 -2.28 -3.67 -8.47
C GLY A 101 -2.09 -2.97 -7.14
N VAL A 102 -2.40 -3.68 -6.06
CA VAL A 102 -2.34 -3.15 -4.70
C VAL A 102 -1.15 -3.76 -3.97
N TYR A 103 -0.34 -2.90 -3.38
CA TYR A 103 0.84 -3.25 -2.63
C TYR A 103 0.63 -2.82 -1.17
N ALA A 104 -0.12 -3.63 -0.44
CA ALA A 104 -0.64 -3.23 0.86
C ALA A 104 -0.32 -4.19 2.01
N THR A 105 0.26 -5.32 1.73
CA THR A 105 0.66 -6.27 2.79
C THR A 105 2.11 -6.04 3.17
N PRO A 106 2.53 -6.48 4.35
CA PRO A 106 3.93 -6.34 4.76
C PRO A 106 4.96 -6.90 3.78
N GLY A 107 4.64 -7.88 3.01
CA GLY A 107 5.56 -8.41 2.00
C GLY A 107 5.58 -7.62 0.70
N ARG A 108 4.61 -6.77 0.45
CA ARG A 108 4.46 -6.02 -0.80
C ARG A 108 4.53 -4.52 -0.63
N ALA A 109 4.10 -3.99 0.52
CA ALA A 109 4.21 -2.56 0.82
C ALA A 109 5.68 -2.18 1.01
N ILE A 110 5.98 -0.89 0.85
CA ILE A 110 7.33 -0.40 1.05
C ILE A 110 7.62 -0.34 2.54
N ALA A 111 8.76 -0.85 2.94
CA ALA A 111 9.20 -0.77 4.34
C ALA A 111 10.18 0.39 4.50
N TRP A 112 9.96 1.23 5.49
CA TRP A 112 10.92 2.25 5.87
C TRP A 112 11.31 2.07 7.34
N ASP A 113 12.61 1.98 7.59
CA ASP A 113 13.15 1.69 8.91
C ASP A 113 13.57 2.95 9.68
N GLY A 114 13.13 4.11 9.25
CA GLY A 114 13.48 5.37 9.90
C GLY A 114 14.93 5.79 9.71
N ARG A 115 15.57 5.32 8.64
CA ARG A 115 16.96 5.67 8.34
C ARG A 115 17.05 6.46 7.05
N ASN A 116 18.07 7.32 6.98
CA ASN A 116 18.36 8.07 5.77
C ASN A 116 19.17 7.20 4.78
N ASP A 117 19.53 7.77 3.63
CA ASP A 117 20.31 7.06 2.62
C ASP A 117 21.70 6.62 3.10
N ALA A 118 22.24 7.28 4.10
CA ALA A 118 23.51 6.91 4.70
C ALA A 118 23.37 5.80 5.77
N GLY A 119 22.15 5.34 6.04
CA GLY A 119 21.90 4.31 7.04
C GLY A 119 21.82 4.84 8.46
N GLU A 120 21.75 6.14 8.65
CA GLU A 120 21.67 6.76 9.96
C GLU A 120 20.22 6.97 10.35
N ARG A 121 19.90 6.80 11.64
CA ARG A 121 18.54 7.03 12.12
C ARG A 121 18.21 8.50 12.09
N VAL A 122 17.05 8.83 11.56
CA VAL A 122 16.58 10.20 11.52
C VAL A 122 15.85 10.56 12.82
N VAL A 123 15.74 11.85 13.10
CA VAL A 123 15.12 12.32 14.35
C VAL A 123 13.61 12.12 14.32
N SER A 124 12.99 12.09 15.50
CA SER A 124 11.54 12.04 15.61
C SER A 124 10.92 13.29 15.00
N GLY A 125 9.79 13.13 14.36
CA GLY A 125 9.06 14.22 13.74
C GLY A 125 8.24 13.76 12.55
N TRP A 126 7.66 14.73 11.85
CA TRP A 126 6.88 14.46 10.66
C TRP A 126 7.75 14.34 9.42
N TYR A 127 7.41 13.37 8.61
CA TYR A 127 8.08 13.13 7.34
C TYR A 127 7.05 13.06 6.23
N ALA A 128 7.40 13.57 5.06
CA ALA A 128 6.55 13.47 3.88
C ALA A 128 7.07 12.34 3.00
N VAL A 129 6.16 11.50 2.55
CA VAL A 129 6.47 10.41 1.63
C VAL A 129 5.91 10.77 0.27
N GLU A 130 6.73 10.74 -0.76
CA GLU A 130 6.29 11.00 -2.11
C GLU A 130 6.46 9.75 -2.96
N LEU A 131 5.36 9.26 -3.52
CA LEU A 131 5.37 8.17 -4.47
C LEU A 131 5.36 8.76 -5.88
N VAL A 132 6.29 8.35 -6.69
CA VAL A 132 6.31 8.68 -8.11
C VAL A 132 6.14 7.38 -8.88
N ALA A 133 5.08 7.31 -9.66
CA ALA A 133 4.75 6.14 -10.47
C ALA A 133 4.51 6.63 -11.91
N GLY A 134 5.52 6.52 -12.76
CA GLY A 134 5.45 7.11 -14.10
C GLY A 134 5.27 8.62 -14.03
N ALA A 135 4.18 9.11 -14.58
CA ALA A 135 3.84 10.54 -14.54
C ALA A 135 3.02 10.93 -13.31
N GLU A 136 2.63 9.97 -12.49
CA GLU A 136 1.79 10.23 -11.34
C GLU A 136 2.61 10.48 -10.10
N ARG A 137 2.17 11.42 -9.26
CA ARG A 137 2.80 11.72 -7.97
C ARG A 137 1.73 11.74 -6.89
N ARG A 138 2.05 11.11 -5.76
CA ARG A 138 1.16 11.11 -4.60
C ARG A 138 1.98 11.31 -3.34
N THR A 139 1.41 11.98 -2.36
CA THR A 139 2.11 12.27 -1.11
C THR A 139 1.31 11.84 0.10
N ALA A 140 2.00 11.49 1.15
CA ALA A 140 1.40 11.18 2.45
C ALA A 140 2.35 11.64 3.55
N ARG A 141 1.85 11.73 4.77
CA ARG A 141 2.68 12.10 5.92
C ARG A 141 2.75 10.93 6.88
N VAL A 142 3.89 10.83 7.55
CA VAL A 142 4.07 9.81 8.58
C VAL A 142 4.82 10.43 9.75
N LEU A 143 4.49 10.02 10.95
CA LEU A 143 5.11 10.54 12.17
C LEU A 143 6.01 9.48 12.78
N LEU A 144 7.29 9.81 12.92
CA LEU A 144 8.24 8.98 13.65
C LEU A 144 8.25 9.46 15.11
N ALA A 145 7.87 8.59 16.00
CA ALA A 145 7.80 8.90 17.42
C ALA A 145 8.64 7.89 18.18
N LYS A 146 9.82 8.29 18.53
CA LYS A 146 10.73 7.45 19.30
C LYS A 146 10.37 7.46 20.79
#